data_cc723120757cb09fcf701ba233c60957
#
_entry.id   cc723120757cb09fcf701ba233c60957
#
_cell.length_a   1.000
_cell.length_b   1.000
_cell.length_c   1.000
_cell.angle_alpha   90.00
_cell.angle_beta   90.00
_cell.angle_gamma   90.00
#
_symmetry.space_group_name_H-M   'P 1'
#
loop_
_entity.id
_entity.type
_entity.pdbx_description
1 polymer ?
#
loop_
_entity_poly.entity_id
_entity_poly.type
_entity_poly.pdbx_seq_one_letter_code
_entity_poly.pdbx_strand_id
1 'polypeptide(L)'
;NILFLSKRLFISPYYLQRIFYSLIGKTIGLYIRERRLTEAGTDIKNGERVIDVAVKYGYESQESFSRAFKNFHGVNPGTAKKGVIISCLPKVNILNLIKGEISMNIKIEKEKAFNIIVLSKKFNEETSFEEVPKFWNTYNSSGYQNVVPPMLGICINNDKGIDFEYGIGSLKEYCSEIPE
;
A
#
# COMPACT_ATOMS: atom_id res chain seq x y z
N ASN A 1 -16.95 -0.48 -16.28
CA ASN A 1 -18.21 0.10 -15.82
C ASN A 1 -18.94 -0.93 -14.95
N ILE A 2 -19.40 -0.52 -13.76
CA ILE A 2 -20.06 -1.40 -12.78
C ILE A 2 -21.38 -1.97 -13.34
N LEU A 3 -22.10 -1.18 -14.16
CA LEU A 3 -23.32 -1.61 -14.82
C LEU A 3 -23.08 -2.76 -15.80
N PHE A 4 -21.95 -2.74 -16.51
CA PHE A 4 -21.56 -3.83 -17.40
C PHE A 4 -21.30 -5.12 -16.63
N LEU A 5 -20.54 -5.01 -15.51
CA LEU A 5 -20.24 -6.16 -14.66
C LEU A 5 -21.48 -6.76 -14.01
N SER A 6 -22.37 -5.91 -13.49
CA SER A 6 -23.60 -6.35 -12.83
C SER A 6 -24.54 -7.07 -13.81
N LYS A 7 -24.68 -6.57 -15.04
CA LYS A 7 -25.45 -7.25 -16.10
C LYS A 7 -24.86 -8.60 -16.44
N ARG A 8 -23.53 -8.70 -16.53
CA ARG A 8 -22.86 -9.96 -16.88
C ARG A 8 -22.92 -11.01 -15.77
N LEU A 9 -23.03 -10.57 -14.51
CA LEU A 9 -23.16 -11.43 -13.33
C LEU A 9 -24.62 -11.69 -12.92
N PHE A 10 -25.59 -11.12 -13.64
CA PHE A 10 -27.04 -11.22 -13.34
C PHE A 10 -27.38 -10.77 -11.91
N ILE A 11 -26.68 -9.76 -11.39
CA ILE A 11 -26.93 -9.18 -10.06
C ILE A 11 -27.07 -7.66 -10.17
N SER A 12 -27.74 -7.06 -9.18
CA SER A 12 -27.88 -5.59 -9.17
C SER A 12 -26.53 -4.91 -8.92
N PRO A 13 -26.29 -3.67 -9.43
CA PRO A 13 -25.07 -2.91 -9.16
C PRO A 13 -24.85 -2.67 -7.66
N TYR A 14 -25.92 -2.47 -6.91
CA TYR A 14 -25.87 -2.29 -5.45
C TYR A 14 -25.37 -3.56 -4.76
N TYR A 15 -25.93 -4.71 -5.12
CA TYR A 15 -25.55 -6.00 -4.55
C TYR A 15 -24.11 -6.37 -4.89
N LEU A 16 -23.66 -6.09 -6.12
CA LEU A 16 -22.27 -6.27 -6.54
C LEU A 16 -21.31 -5.42 -5.67
N GLN A 17 -21.63 -4.15 -5.45
CA GLN A 17 -20.80 -3.29 -4.60
C GLN A 17 -20.73 -3.79 -3.16
N ARG A 18 -21.84 -4.23 -2.61
CA ARG A 18 -21.95 -4.73 -1.24
C ARG A 18 -21.13 -6.01 -1.03
N ILE A 19 -21.27 -6.99 -1.94
CA ILE A 19 -20.46 -8.23 -1.89
C ILE A 19 -18.98 -7.90 -2.02
N PHE A 20 -18.63 -7.08 -3.00
CA PHE A 20 -17.23 -6.71 -3.22
C PHE A 20 -16.63 -6.03 -1.98
N TYR A 21 -17.36 -5.10 -1.37
CA TYR A 21 -16.91 -4.44 -0.15
C TYR A 21 -16.76 -5.42 1.02
N SER A 22 -17.68 -6.35 1.20
CA SER A 22 -17.60 -7.37 2.25
C SER A 22 -16.39 -8.30 2.09
N LEU A 23 -16.00 -8.60 0.84
CA LEU A 23 -14.87 -9.50 0.56
C LEU A 23 -13.51 -8.79 0.58
N ILE A 24 -13.45 -7.54 0.13
CA ILE A 24 -12.20 -6.83 -0.15
C ILE A 24 -11.94 -5.69 0.86
N GLY A 25 -12.97 -5.28 1.62
CA GLY A 25 -12.87 -4.14 2.53
C GLY A 25 -12.79 -2.77 1.84
N LYS A 26 -12.95 -2.72 0.50
CA LYS A 26 -12.84 -1.50 -0.31
C LYS A 26 -13.95 -1.44 -1.34
N THR A 27 -14.35 -0.23 -1.75
CA THR A 27 -15.26 -0.08 -2.87
C THR A 27 -14.59 -0.50 -4.18
N ILE A 28 -15.35 -0.97 -5.16
CA ILE A 28 -14.85 -1.35 -6.50
C ILE A 28 -14.05 -0.19 -7.13
N GLY A 29 -14.57 1.03 -7.05
CA GLY A 29 -13.89 2.20 -7.60
C GLY A 29 -12.54 2.49 -6.96
N LEU A 30 -12.47 2.41 -5.62
CA LEU A 30 -11.22 2.59 -4.88
C LEU A 30 -10.21 1.49 -5.23
N TYR A 31 -10.64 0.23 -5.23
CA TYR A 31 -9.79 -0.90 -5.60
C TYR A 31 -9.20 -0.74 -7.01
N ILE A 32 -10.02 -0.39 -8.01
CA ILE A 32 -9.56 -0.19 -9.39
C ILE A 32 -8.56 0.97 -9.45
N ARG A 33 -8.82 2.07 -8.76
CA ARG A 33 -7.92 3.22 -8.72
C ARG A 33 -6.57 2.85 -8.13
N GLU A 34 -6.54 2.19 -6.99
CA GLU A 34 -5.30 1.77 -6.33
C GLU A 34 -4.54 0.72 -7.15
N ARG A 35 -5.25 -0.20 -7.81
CA ARG A 35 -4.64 -1.13 -8.76
C ARG A 35 -3.98 -0.42 -9.94
N ARG A 36 -4.65 0.56 -10.53
CA ARG A 36 -4.08 1.39 -11.62
C ARG A 36 -2.84 2.15 -11.14
N LEU A 37 -2.86 2.72 -9.93
CA LEU A 37 -1.70 3.40 -9.37
C LEU A 37 -0.54 2.44 -9.10
N THR A 38 -0.81 1.21 -8.66
CA THR A 38 0.22 0.17 -8.50
C THR A 38 0.91 -0.14 -9.84
N GLU A 39 0.15 -0.39 -10.90
CA GLU A 39 0.70 -0.66 -12.23
C GLU A 39 1.44 0.58 -12.80
N ALA A 40 0.87 1.78 -12.59
CA ALA A 40 1.51 3.04 -12.95
C ALA A 40 2.85 3.23 -12.24
N GLY A 41 2.95 2.81 -10.98
CA GLY A 41 4.21 2.82 -10.24
C GLY A 41 5.28 1.93 -10.87
N THR A 42 4.90 0.76 -11.36
CA THR A 42 5.80 -0.13 -12.10
C THR A 42 6.27 0.50 -13.41
N ASP A 43 5.36 1.10 -14.18
CA ASP A 43 5.71 1.77 -15.44
C ASP A 43 6.67 2.94 -15.22
N ILE A 44 6.44 3.74 -14.18
CA ILE A 44 7.33 4.84 -13.78
C ILE A 44 8.72 4.34 -13.39
N LYS A 45 8.81 3.24 -12.64
CA LYS A 45 10.09 2.60 -12.28
C LYS A 45 10.83 2.07 -13.50
N ASN A 46 10.10 1.55 -14.49
CA ASN A 46 10.64 1.07 -15.77
C ASN A 46 11.09 2.22 -16.68
N GLY A 47 10.94 3.47 -16.25
CA GLY A 47 11.46 4.64 -16.96
C GLY A 47 10.46 5.36 -17.86
N GLU A 48 9.19 4.95 -17.92
CA GLU A 48 8.16 5.63 -18.71
C GLU A 48 7.99 7.10 -18.26
N ARG A 49 7.59 7.96 -19.19
CA ARG A 49 7.37 9.37 -18.87
C ARG A 49 6.08 9.55 -18.07
N VAL A 50 6.12 10.38 -17.05
CA VAL A 50 4.99 10.59 -16.11
C VAL A 50 3.71 11.00 -16.86
N ILE A 51 3.83 11.82 -17.90
CA ILE A 51 2.68 12.27 -18.69
C ILE A 51 2.03 11.12 -19.47
N ASP A 52 2.83 10.24 -20.06
CA ASP A 52 2.32 9.10 -20.83
C ASP A 52 1.61 8.10 -19.92
N VAL A 53 2.21 7.84 -18.73
CA VAL A 53 1.61 7.01 -17.70
C VAL A 53 0.29 7.62 -17.18
N ALA A 54 0.23 8.93 -16.95
CA ALA A 54 -1.00 9.60 -16.55
C ALA A 54 -2.13 9.35 -17.56
N VAL A 55 -1.87 9.55 -18.85
CA VAL A 55 -2.84 9.30 -19.93
C VAL A 55 -3.23 7.82 -20.01
N LYS A 56 -2.25 6.90 -19.96
CA LYS A 56 -2.44 5.44 -20.00
C LYS A 56 -3.41 4.96 -18.91
N TYR A 57 -3.34 5.54 -17.71
CA TYR A 57 -4.20 5.17 -16.59
C TYR A 57 -5.45 6.04 -16.43
N GLY A 58 -5.75 6.89 -17.42
CA GLY A 58 -7.01 7.62 -17.54
C GLY A 58 -7.09 8.87 -16.69
N TYR A 59 -5.97 9.54 -16.45
CA TYR A 59 -5.93 10.86 -15.82
C TYR A 59 -5.93 11.96 -16.87
N GLU A 60 -6.74 13.00 -16.63
CA GLU A 60 -6.89 14.15 -17.55
C GLU A 60 -5.65 15.07 -17.55
N SER A 61 -4.90 15.09 -16.43
CA SER A 61 -3.69 15.89 -16.31
C SER A 61 -2.60 15.19 -15.50
N GLN A 62 -1.35 15.56 -15.75
CA GLN A 62 -0.20 15.08 -15.01
C GLN A 62 -0.27 15.49 -13.52
N GLU A 63 -0.86 16.66 -13.21
CA GLU A 63 -1.01 17.15 -11.84
C GLU A 63 -2.01 16.31 -11.05
N SER A 64 -3.16 15.97 -11.65
CA SER A 64 -4.17 15.12 -11.03
C SER A 64 -3.62 13.73 -10.78
N PHE A 65 -2.87 13.17 -11.74
CA PHE A 65 -2.14 11.91 -11.58
C PHE A 65 -1.11 11.99 -10.45
N SER A 66 -0.24 13.00 -10.45
CA SER A 66 0.83 13.14 -9.46
C SER A 66 0.29 13.26 -8.03
N ARG A 67 -0.82 13.95 -7.83
CA ARG A 67 -1.53 13.99 -6.54
C ARG A 67 -2.03 12.62 -6.12
N ALA A 68 -2.74 11.93 -7.01
CA ALA A 68 -3.27 10.60 -6.72
C ALA A 68 -2.13 9.60 -6.45
N PHE A 69 -1.06 9.68 -7.22
CA PHE A 69 0.13 8.85 -7.08
C PHE A 69 0.81 9.09 -5.72
N LYS A 70 1.04 10.35 -5.35
CA LYS A 70 1.63 10.71 -4.05
C LYS A 70 0.75 10.24 -2.89
N ASN A 71 -0.57 10.43 -2.98
CA ASN A 71 -1.50 10.00 -1.93
C ASN A 71 -1.51 8.48 -1.73
N PHE A 72 -1.27 7.70 -2.78
CA PHE A 72 -1.26 6.24 -2.71
C PHE A 72 0.12 5.68 -2.36
N HIS A 73 1.19 6.19 -2.98
CA HIS A 73 2.55 5.67 -2.81
C HIS A 73 3.37 6.40 -1.74
N GLY A 74 2.88 7.52 -1.21
CA GLY A 74 3.62 8.37 -0.27
C GLY A 74 4.68 9.29 -0.92
N VAL A 75 5.03 9.03 -2.20
CA VAL A 75 6.09 9.75 -2.92
C VAL A 75 5.62 10.24 -4.28
N ASN A 76 6.26 11.27 -4.81
CA ASN A 76 5.96 11.77 -6.16
C ASN A 76 6.45 10.80 -7.25
N PRO A 77 5.83 10.81 -8.46
CA PRO A 77 6.26 9.96 -9.56
C PRO A 77 7.75 10.11 -9.93
N GLY A 78 8.27 11.35 -9.93
CA GLY A 78 9.68 11.63 -10.20
C GLY A 78 10.63 11.02 -9.17
N THR A 79 10.21 10.92 -7.91
CA THR A 79 10.97 10.26 -6.85
C THR A 79 10.91 8.74 -7.00
N ALA A 80 9.73 8.19 -7.33
CA ALA A 80 9.56 6.76 -7.59
C ALA A 80 10.46 6.25 -8.74
N LYS A 81 10.71 7.08 -9.76
CA LYS A 81 11.63 6.77 -10.87
C LYS A 81 13.07 6.52 -10.43
N LYS A 82 13.48 7.07 -9.27
CA LYS A 82 14.82 6.90 -8.69
C LYS A 82 15.00 5.59 -7.91
N GLY A 83 14.06 4.65 -8.02
CA GLY A 83 14.17 3.33 -7.37
C GLY A 83 13.59 3.24 -5.97
N VAL A 84 12.85 4.25 -5.52
CA VAL A 84 12.17 4.25 -4.21
C VAL A 84 11.15 3.13 -4.11
N ILE A 85 11.02 2.55 -2.91
CA ILE A 85 9.96 1.60 -2.60
C ILE A 85 8.61 2.32 -2.70
N ILE A 86 7.66 1.75 -3.41
CA ILE A 86 6.32 2.26 -3.62
C ILE A 86 5.28 1.25 -3.15
N SER A 87 4.13 1.75 -2.71
CA SER A 87 3.01 0.91 -2.30
C SER A 87 2.57 0.00 -3.44
N CYS A 88 2.29 -1.25 -3.14
CA CYS A 88 1.79 -2.23 -4.10
C CYS A 88 0.51 -2.86 -3.56
N LEU A 89 -0.60 -2.71 -4.28
CA LEU A 89 -1.81 -3.45 -4.02
C LEU A 89 -1.81 -4.71 -4.91
N PRO A 90 -1.70 -5.93 -4.36
CA PRO A 90 -1.70 -7.15 -5.15
C PRO A 90 -3.06 -7.38 -5.82
N LYS A 91 -3.07 -8.16 -6.89
CA LYS A 91 -4.32 -8.65 -7.49
C LYS A 91 -5.00 -9.60 -6.51
N VAL A 92 -6.25 -9.31 -6.19
CA VAL A 92 -7.05 -10.18 -5.35
C VAL A 92 -7.58 -11.36 -6.17
N ASN A 93 -7.32 -12.57 -5.71
CA ASN A 93 -7.97 -13.77 -6.23
C ASN A 93 -9.17 -14.10 -5.33
N ILE A 94 -10.38 -13.80 -5.81
CA ILE A 94 -11.62 -14.01 -5.05
C ILE A 94 -11.82 -15.49 -4.69
N LEU A 95 -11.39 -16.41 -5.54
CA LEU A 95 -11.52 -17.85 -5.27
C LEU A 95 -10.67 -18.25 -4.05
N ASN A 96 -9.48 -17.68 -3.89
CA ASN A 96 -8.63 -17.94 -2.75
C ASN A 96 -9.22 -17.33 -1.46
N LEU A 97 -9.87 -16.16 -1.56
CA LEU A 97 -10.59 -15.56 -0.43
C LEU A 97 -11.75 -16.43 0.05
N ILE A 98 -12.54 -16.98 -0.88
CA ILE A 98 -13.70 -17.85 -0.56
C ILE A 98 -13.22 -19.18 0.05
N LYS A 99 -12.08 -19.69 -0.38
CA LYS A 99 -11.48 -20.92 0.16
C LYS A 99 -10.72 -20.71 1.47
N GLY A 100 -10.59 -19.49 1.96
CA GLY A 100 -9.74 -19.15 3.10
C GLY A 100 -8.24 -19.21 2.78
N GLU A 101 -7.89 -19.42 1.52
CA GLU A 101 -6.52 -19.42 1.06
C GLU A 101 -6.11 -17.96 0.75
N ILE A 102 -5.41 -17.33 1.68
CA ILE A 102 -4.74 -16.04 1.40
C ILE A 102 -3.52 -16.36 0.53
N SER A 103 -3.69 -16.34 -0.78
CA SER A 103 -2.56 -16.38 -1.70
C SER A 103 -1.84 -15.03 -1.63
N MET A 104 -0.90 -14.92 -0.72
CA MET A 104 0.10 -13.87 -0.79
C MET A 104 1.12 -14.30 -1.85
N ASN A 105 1.23 -13.55 -2.96
CA ASN A 105 2.39 -13.65 -3.86
C ASN A 105 3.60 -13.07 -3.10
N ILE A 106 4.23 -13.90 -2.29
CA ILE A 106 5.46 -13.55 -1.60
C ILE A 106 6.60 -13.72 -2.60
N LYS A 107 7.29 -12.61 -2.90
CA LYS A 107 8.53 -12.64 -3.67
C LYS A 107 9.66 -12.30 -2.71
N ILE A 108 10.58 -13.22 -2.54
CA ILE A 108 11.80 -12.98 -1.77
C ILE A 108 12.85 -12.46 -2.74
N GLU A 109 13.26 -11.22 -2.56
CA GLU A 109 14.35 -10.60 -3.32
C GLU A 109 15.50 -10.29 -2.39
N LYS A 110 16.72 -10.49 -2.90
CA LYS A 110 17.93 -10.16 -2.16
C LYS A 110 18.32 -8.71 -2.52
N GLU A 111 18.16 -7.82 -1.57
CA GLU A 111 18.55 -6.43 -1.71
C GLU A 111 19.91 -6.16 -1.06
N LYS A 112 20.57 -5.08 -1.47
CA LYS A 112 21.77 -4.59 -0.78
C LYS A 112 21.39 -4.09 0.62
N ALA A 113 22.33 -4.17 1.56
CA ALA A 113 22.12 -3.64 2.90
C ALA A 113 21.76 -2.14 2.84
N PHE A 114 20.71 -1.76 3.56
CA PHE A 114 20.22 -0.38 3.65
C PHE A 114 19.92 0.00 5.10
N ASN A 115 19.96 1.29 5.39
CA ASN A 115 19.61 1.83 6.70
C ASN A 115 18.14 2.26 6.71
N ILE A 116 17.44 1.92 7.78
CA ILE A 116 16.04 2.31 8.01
C ILE A 116 15.94 3.13 9.31
N ILE A 117 15.00 4.05 9.31
CA ILE A 117 14.55 4.76 10.51
C ILE A 117 13.14 4.26 10.82
N VAL A 118 12.94 3.83 12.05
CA VAL A 118 11.73 3.12 12.48
C VAL A 118 11.26 3.68 13.81
N LEU A 119 9.98 4.01 13.89
CA LEU A 119 9.28 4.14 15.16
C LEU A 119 8.73 2.78 15.53
N SER A 120 9.21 2.15 16.60
CA SER A 120 8.81 0.80 16.99
C SER A 120 8.10 0.75 18.33
N LYS A 121 7.28 -0.27 18.51
CA LYS A 121 6.58 -0.60 19.76
C LYS A 121 6.55 -2.12 19.93
N LYS A 122 6.61 -2.59 21.18
CA LYS A 122 6.42 -4.01 21.50
C LYS A 122 4.93 -4.35 21.53
N PHE A 123 4.60 -5.50 20.98
CA PHE A 123 3.25 -6.05 20.89
C PHE A 123 3.26 -7.49 21.38
N ASN A 124 2.15 -7.90 21.98
CA ASN A 124 1.89 -9.29 22.28
C ASN A 124 1.21 -9.96 21.07
N GLU A 125 1.58 -11.20 20.75
CA GLU A 125 1.05 -11.90 19.58
C GLU A 125 -0.48 -12.04 19.64
N GLU A 126 -1.05 -12.29 20.83
CA GLU A 126 -2.50 -12.50 21.01
C GLU A 126 -3.33 -11.23 20.75
N THR A 127 -2.79 -10.04 21.11
CA THR A 127 -3.51 -8.75 20.98
C THR A 127 -3.10 -7.95 19.76
N SER A 128 -2.07 -8.38 19.05
CA SER A 128 -1.45 -7.64 17.93
C SER A 128 -2.43 -7.30 16.81
N PHE A 129 -3.40 -8.16 16.54
CA PHE A 129 -4.44 -7.95 15.53
C PHE A 129 -5.25 -6.66 15.73
N GLU A 130 -5.47 -6.27 16.99
CA GLU A 130 -6.19 -5.06 17.34
C GLU A 130 -5.24 -3.87 17.57
N GLU A 131 -4.06 -4.12 18.12
CA GLU A 131 -3.14 -3.07 18.55
C GLU A 131 -2.30 -2.51 17.41
N VAL A 132 -1.84 -3.34 16.47
CA VAL A 132 -1.05 -2.89 15.32
C VAL A 132 -1.83 -1.91 14.43
N PRO A 133 -3.11 -2.14 14.08
CA PRO A 133 -3.91 -1.14 13.38
C PRO A 133 -4.08 0.18 14.14
N LYS A 134 -4.23 0.13 15.48
CA LYS A 134 -4.30 1.34 16.32
C LYS A 134 -2.97 2.10 16.30
N PHE A 135 -1.85 1.40 16.29
CA PHE A 135 -0.52 1.98 16.20
C PHE A 135 -0.32 2.71 14.86
N TRP A 136 -0.75 2.11 13.74
CA TRP A 136 -0.77 2.76 12.43
C TRP A 136 -1.63 4.03 12.40
N ASN A 137 -2.82 3.99 13.01
CA ASN A 137 -3.69 5.16 13.12
C ASN A 137 -3.04 6.27 13.94
N THR A 138 -2.42 5.93 15.06
CA THR A 138 -1.68 6.88 15.90
C THR A 138 -0.52 7.50 15.14
N TYR A 139 0.26 6.69 14.42
CA TYR A 139 1.36 7.15 13.59
C TYR A 139 0.89 8.18 12.55
N ASN A 140 -0.18 7.86 11.82
CA ASN A 140 -0.72 8.72 10.78
C ASN A 140 -1.35 10.01 11.31
N SER A 141 -1.79 10.05 12.57
CA SER A 141 -2.40 11.24 13.19
C SER A 141 -1.43 12.10 13.98
N SER A 142 -0.25 11.58 14.32
CA SER A 142 0.72 12.25 15.22
C SER A 142 1.66 13.23 14.52
N GLY A 143 1.65 13.29 13.18
CA GLY A 143 2.59 14.11 12.41
C GLY A 143 3.97 13.45 12.17
N TYR A 144 4.26 12.29 12.75
CA TYR A 144 5.50 11.55 12.51
C TYR A 144 5.73 11.24 11.03
N GLN A 145 4.65 11.03 10.28
CA GLN A 145 4.68 10.80 8.84
C GLN A 145 5.36 11.93 8.03
N ASN A 146 5.47 13.14 8.59
CA ASN A 146 6.14 14.26 7.95
C ASN A 146 7.66 14.18 8.08
N VAL A 147 8.15 13.47 9.09
CA VAL A 147 9.58 13.29 9.39
C VAL A 147 10.07 11.94 8.89
N VAL A 148 9.31 10.89 9.18
CA VAL A 148 9.56 9.51 8.75
C VAL A 148 8.36 9.02 7.94
N PRO A 149 8.41 9.03 6.61
CA PRO A 149 7.29 8.53 5.79
C PRO A 149 6.96 7.07 6.11
N PRO A 150 5.66 6.69 6.24
CA PRO A 150 5.27 5.32 6.61
C PRO A 150 5.36 4.37 5.40
N MET A 151 6.57 4.02 4.99
CA MET A 151 6.82 3.21 3.79
C MET A 151 6.93 1.72 4.08
N LEU A 152 7.35 1.37 5.30
CA LEU A 152 7.65 0.00 5.71
C LEU A 152 6.95 -0.32 7.02
N GLY A 153 6.32 -1.51 7.08
CA GLY A 153 5.95 -2.17 8.33
C GLY A 153 6.97 -3.29 8.58
N ILE A 154 7.64 -3.27 9.72
CA ILE A 154 8.79 -4.13 10.00
C ILE A 154 8.50 -4.91 11.28
N CYS A 155 8.52 -6.24 11.18
CA CYS A 155 8.54 -7.11 12.34
C CYS A 155 9.99 -7.37 12.74
N ILE A 156 10.33 -6.99 13.96
CA ILE A 156 11.64 -7.25 14.55
C ILE A 156 11.43 -8.38 15.55
N ASN A 157 11.73 -9.60 15.13
CA ASN A 157 11.60 -10.77 16.00
C ASN A 157 12.77 -10.81 16.98
N ASN A 158 12.44 -10.88 18.27
CA ASN A 158 13.38 -11.36 19.28
C ASN A 158 13.17 -12.87 19.41
N ASP A 159 14.21 -13.65 19.22
CA ASP A 159 14.20 -15.13 19.20
C ASP A 159 13.66 -15.82 20.48
N LYS A 160 13.09 -15.11 21.42
CA LYS A 160 12.69 -15.61 22.73
C LYS A 160 11.38 -15.00 23.20
N GLY A 161 10.23 -15.50 22.72
CA GLY A 161 8.96 -15.20 23.40
C GLY A 161 7.78 -14.90 22.49
N ILE A 162 6.62 -14.77 23.11
CA ILE A 162 5.32 -14.47 22.50
C ILE A 162 5.24 -13.00 22.07
N ASP A 163 6.15 -12.14 22.56
CA ASP A 163 6.19 -10.73 22.27
C ASP A 163 7.13 -10.45 21.09
N PHE A 164 6.70 -9.58 20.20
CA PHE A 164 7.50 -9.11 19.08
C PHE A 164 7.52 -7.58 19.04
N GLU A 165 8.55 -7.01 18.43
CA GLU A 165 8.62 -5.59 18.17
C GLU A 165 8.18 -5.32 16.73
N TYR A 166 7.24 -4.38 16.57
CA TYR A 166 6.76 -3.94 15.27
C TYR A 166 7.04 -2.47 15.09
N GLY A 167 7.59 -2.11 13.94
CA GLY A 167 7.94 -0.76 13.60
C GLY A 167 7.31 -0.26 12.31
N ILE A 168 7.04 1.05 12.28
CA ILE A 168 6.63 1.80 11.11
C ILE A 168 7.78 2.73 10.76
N GLY A 169 8.24 2.71 9.52
CA GLY A 169 9.41 3.49 9.16
C GLY A 169 9.65 3.64 7.68
N SER A 170 10.84 4.13 7.37
CA SER A 170 11.29 4.40 6.01
C SER A 170 12.80 4.19 5.87
N LEU A 171 13.27 4.16 4.63
CA LEU A 171 14.70 4.25 4.37
C LEU A 171 15.23 5.62 4.86
N LYS A 172 16.41 5.62 5.46
CA LYS A 172 17.02 6.83 6.04
C LYS A 172 17.09 8.01 5.06
N GLU A 173 17.31 7.74 3.80
CA GLU A 173 17.41 8.76 2.73
C GLU A 173 16.09 9.51 2.44
N TYR A 174 14.96 9.01 2.93
CA TYR A 174 13.62 9.63 2.76
C TYR A 174 13.10 10.29 4.03
N CYS A 175 13.85 10.23 5.10
CA CYS A 175 13.48 10.87 6.35
C CYS A 175 14.01 12.31 6.36
N SER A 176 13.22 13.24 6.88
CA SER A 176 13.70 14.57 7.23
C SER A 176 14.71 14.47 8.38
N GLU A 177 15.53 15.48 8.57
CA GLU A 177 16.46 15.51 9.71
C GLU A 177 15.69 15.23 11.01
N ILE A 178 16.11 14.16 11.69
CA ILE A 178 15.55 13.79 12.98
C ILE A 178 16.35 14.59 14.00
N PRO A 179 15.71 15.41 14.86
CA PRO A 179 16.40 16.03 15.98
C PRO A 179 17.06 14.93 16.84
N GLU A 180 18.30 15.13 17.24
CA GLU A 180 19.05 14.24 18.15
C GLU A 180 18.33 14.05 19.49
#